data_8765e83cd042b22316a042e36f97d4c0
#
_entry.id   8765e83cd042b22316a042e36f97d4c0
#
_cell.length_a   1.000
_cell.length_b   1.000
_cell.length_c   1.000
_cell.angle_alpha   90.00
_cell.angle_beta   90.00
_cell.angle_gamma   90.00
#
_symmetry.space_group_name_H-M   'P 1'
#
loop_
_entity.id
_entity.type
_entity.pdbx_description
1 polymer ?
#
loop_
_entity_poly.entity_id
_entity_poly.type
_entity_poly.pdbx_seq_one_letter_code
_entity_poly.pdbx_strand_id
1 'polypeptide(L)'
;MVGGRAPKSPQGQRPSGLNRAAASLGIVAGVVFVAAMIFFSGWTRGILSGGHNHTGPATTGPGGMMGPGRKMGPGQTPPSAFVAVSVATVWTTPQSPRPVDRPALTNPVDIRGWLSDMTPAQQQALTSDNLNQTQALFGDRVFVVGEQGDWDEVVVPGQPTPKDSRGYPGWIPKAQLTTEPAYGALKEHAPFALADRGITTWLYRESGLSDQDLEISTNTRLPVLSRTDKAVQVATPDRGPKWLDARTVAVYEKPTDIPHPTGADLVRYAAVFVNVPYLWGGRAGFGFDCSGFTSAIYQVHGITLPRDADAQAADSQGRPVDKSALQPGDLLFYSHGSKDSDNPDAIYHVAMYSGNGEMIEAFDSTTPVRITAVRLDTDYWGARRYLDQPR
;
A
#
# COMPACT_ATOMS: atom_id res chain seq x y z
N MET A 1 68.53 -10.16 34.74
CA MET A 1 69.02 -8.80 35.08
C MET A 1 68.03 -7.81 34.65
N VAL A 2 67.60 -6.96 35.58
CA VAL A 2 66.91 -5.66 35.48
C VAL A 2 65.57 -5.69 34.73
N GLY A 3 64.37 -5.56 35.26
CA GLY A 3 63.93 -4.79 36.43
C GLY A 3 63.36 -3.44 35.97
N GLY A 4 62.00 -3.30 35.81
CA GLY A 4 61.33 -2.07 35.45
C GLY A 4 59.88 -2.08 35.85
N ARG A 5 59.61 -1.39 36.93
CA ARG A 5 58.34 -1.22 37.66
C ARG A 5 57.25 -0.49 36.84
N ALA A 6 55.99 -0.87 37.08
CA ALA A 6 54.82 -0.06 36.86
C ALA A 6 54.71 1.13 37.84
N PRO A 7 54.04 2.22 37.51
CA PRO A 7 53.57 3.17 38.50
C PRO A 7 52.02 3.12 38.67
N LYS A 8 51.67 3.40 39.91
CA LYS A 8 50.35 3.41 40.55
C LYS A 8 49.45 4.58 40.13
N SER A 9 48.16 4.37 40.11
CA SER A 9 47.09 5.39 40.18
C SER A 9 47.07 6.19 41.48
N PRO A 10 46.56 7.43 41.49
CA PRO A 10 46.06 8.07 42.70
C PRO A 10 44.53 8.08 42.77
N GLN A 11 44.07 7.70 43.95
CA GLN A 11 42.71 7.95 44.47
C GLN A 11 42.57 9.39 44.97
N GLY A 12 41.34 9.88 45.06
CA GLY A 12 40.93 10.98 45.91
C GLY A 12 39.94 11.91 45.21
N GLN A 13 38.81 12.12 45.60
CA GLN A 13 38.06 12.51 46.78
C GLN A 13 36.64 12.94 46.37
N ARG A 14 35.62 12.49 47.09
CA ARG A 14 34.26 13.08 47.05
C ARG A 14 34.24 14.34 47.92
N PRO A 15 33.31 15.27 47.64
CA PRO A 15 32.57 15.85 48.71
C PRO A 15 31.05 15.72 48.53
N SER A 16 30.42 15.56 49.67
CA SER A 16 29.01 15.55 50.02
C SER A 16 28.37 16.93 49.85
N GLY A 17 27.09 16.96 49.50
CA GLY A 17 26.26 18.15 49.56
C GLY A 17 24.78 17.82 49.24
N LEU A 18 23.98 17.59 50.25
CA LEU A 18 22.51 17.59 50.18
C LEU A 18 21.99 18.98 49.81
N ASN A 19 21.06 19.06 48.92
CA ASN A 19 19.94 20.00 49.05
C ASN A 19 18.68 19.43 48.40
N ARG A 20 17.65 19.29 49.22
CA ARG A 20 16.27 19.02 48.92
C ARG A 20 15.63 20.28 48.30
N ALA A 21 15.03 20.15 47.16
CA ALA A 21 13.97 21.07 46.74
C ALA A 21 12.85 20.25 46.12
N ALA A 22 11.70 20.33 46.74
CA ALA A 22 10.44 19.78 46.26
C ALA A 22 9.97 20.56 45.04
N ALA A 23 9.56 19.86 44.00
CA ALA A 23 8.80 20.46 42.92
C ALA A 23 7.61 19.55 42.61
N SER A 24 6.52 20.18 42.68
CA SER A 24 5.12 19.87 42.48
C SER A 24 4.79 18.91 41.33
N LEU A 25 3.93 17.94 41.59
CA LEU A 25 3.13 17.20 40.59
C LEU A 25 2.28 18.18 39.78
N GLY A 26 2.50 18.25 38.51
CA GLY A 26 1.56 18.76 37.54
C GLY A 26 0.92 17.58 36.83
N ILE A 27 -0.27 17.20 37.23
CA ILE A 27 -1.12 16.25 36.50
C ILE A 27 -1.69 16.99 35.30
N VAL A 28 -1.19 16.72 34.10
CA VAL A 28 -1.86 17.09 32.85
C VAL A 28 -2.79 15.92 32.49
N ALA A 29 -4.08 16.12 32.76
CA ALA A 29 -5.14 15.26 32.29
C ALA A 29 -5.28 15.43 30.76
N GLY A 30 -4.77 14.47 30.01
CA GLY A 30 -5.03 14.32 28.58
C GLY A 30 -6.46 13.82 28.39
N VAL A 31 -7.32 14.69 27.89
CA VAL A 31 -8.68 14.32 27.47
C VAL A 31 -8.59 13.54 26.19
N VAL A 32 -8.79 12.23 26.27
CA VAL A 32 -8.96 11.36 25.10
C VAL A 32 -10.41 11.56 24.62
N PHE A 33 -10.58 12.24 23.50
CA PHE A 33 -11.86 12.24 22.78
C PHE A 33 -12.00 10.93 22.02
N VAL A 34 -12.83 10.04 22.53
CA VAL A 34 -13.33 8.88 21.81
C VAL A 34 -14.48 9.37 20.93
N ALA A 35 -14.24 9.53 19.63
CA ALA A 35 -15.29 9.75 18.65
C ALA A 35 -15.93 8.39 18.32
N ALA A 36 -17.07 8.11 18.92
CA ALA A 36 -17.92 6.99 18.54
C ALA A 36 -18.58 7.30 17.18
N MET A 37 -18.24 6.55 16.14
CA MET A 37 -18.97 6.56 14.88
C MET A 37 -20.27 5.77 15.04
N ILE A 38 -21.40 6.47 15.06
CA ILE A 38 -22.71 5.86 14.96
C ILE A 38 -23.07 5.73 13.48
N PHE A 39 -23.09 4.50 12.98
CA PHE A 39 -23.65 4.20 11.67
C PHE A 39 -25.18 4.23 11.74
N PHE A 40 -25.82 5.20 11.11
CA PHE A 40 -27.26 5.18 10.84
C PHE A 40 -27.52 4.44 9.53
N SER A 41 -28.02 3.22 9.63
CA SER A 41 -28.66 2.51 8.53
C SER A 41 -30.13 2.90 8.50
N GLY A 42 -30.49 3.79 7.56
CA GLY A 42 -31.89 4.15 7.30
C GLY A 42 -32.34 3.61 5.94
N TRP A 43 -32.94 2.44 5.93
CA TRP A 43 -33.73 1.94 4.80
C TRP A 43 -35.18 2.42 4.95
N THR A 44 -35.63 3.29 4.06
CA THR A 44 -37.09 3.48 3.84
C THR A 44 -37.45 3.03 2.41
N ARG A 45 -38.27 2.01 2.36
CA ARG A 45 -39.01 1.59 1.16
C ARG A 45 -39.99 2.67 0.75
N GLY A 46 -40.02 3.05 -0.51
CA GLY A 46 -41.07 3.77 -1.16
C GLY A 46 -41.50 3.06 -2.46
N ILE A 47 -42.73 2.60 -2.49
CA ILE A 47 -43.38 1.89 -3.59
C ILE A 47 -44.22 2.89 -4.41
N LEU A 48 -44.36 2.56 -5.73
CA LEU A 48 -45.41 2.93 -6.73
C LEU A 48 -45.00 3.97 -7.78
N SER A 49 -44.80 3.49 -8.97
CA SER A 49 -45.71 3.29 -10.14
C SER A 49 -45.76 4.48 -11.11
N GLY A 50 -45.61 4.13 -12.39
CA GLY A 50 -46.00 5.01 -13.51
C GLY A 50 -45.12 4.81 -14.75
N GLY A 51 -45.52 3.87 -15.62
CA GLY A 51 -44.85 3.63 -16.90
C GLY A 51 -45.16 4.69 -17.93
N HIS A 52 -44.26 4.88 -18.90
CA HIS A 52 -44.59 5.11 -20.31
C HIS A 52 -43.43 4.65 -21.20
N ASN A 53 -43.75 3.75 -22.12
CA ASN A 53 -42.88 3.29 -23.21
C ASN A 53 -42.64 4.39 -24.23
N HIS A 54 -41.37 4.58 -24.62
CA HIS A 54 -41.02 5.00 -25.97
C HIS A 54 -39.80 4.22 -26.45
N THR A 55 -40.06 3.34 -27.41
CA THR A 55 -39.08 2.60 -28.20
C THR A 55 -38.51 3.51 -29.29
N GLY A 56 -37.20 3.74 -29.24
CA GLY A 56 -36.40 4.26 -30.36
C GLY A 56 -35.17 3.37 -30.56
N PRO A 57 -34.69 3.16 -31.81
CA PRO A 57 -33.68 2.13 -32.09
C PRO A 57 -32.31 2.49 -31.57
N ALA A 58 -31.64 1.49 -30.97
CA ALA A 58 -30.28 1.57 -30.50
C ALA A 58 -29.31 1.57 -31.69
N THR A 59 -28.52 2.65 -31.83
CA THR A 59 -27.34 2.67 -32.68
C THR A 59 -26.11 2.26 -31.81
N THR A 60 -25.57 1.11 -32.15
CA THR A 60 -24.27 0.63 -31.61
C THR A 60 -23.13 1.40 -32.29
N GLY A 61 -22.52 2.34 -31.56
CA GLY A 61 -21.23 2.96 -31.92
C GLY A 61 -20.15 2.58 -30.91
N PRO A 62 -18.89 2.41 -31.31
CA PRO A 62 -17.83 1.99 -30.41
C PRO A 62 -17.36 3.16 -29.50
N GLY A 63 -17.23 2.90 -28.21
CA GLY A 63 -16.44 3.72 -27.29
C GLY A 63 -17.05 5.08 -26.91
N GLY A 64 -18.29 5.12 -26.43
CA GLY A 64 -18.86 6.36 -25.88
C GLY A 64 -18.29 6.69 -24.52
N MET A 65 -17.61 7.86 -24.41
CA MET A 65 -17.27 8.46 -23.10
C MET A 65 -18.56 8.63 -22.28
N MET A 66 -18.49 8.23 -20.99
CA MET A 66 -19.62 8.43 -20.09
C MET A 66 -19.79 9.93 -19.79
N GLY A 67 -21.02 10.44 -19.87
CA GLY A 67 -21.31 11.82 -19.50
C GLY A 67 -21.21 12.06 -17.98
N PRO A 68 -21.01 13.31 -17.53
CA PRO A 68 -20.76 13.63 -16.13
C PRO A 68 -21.88 13.11 -15.20
N GLY A 69 -21.46 12.37 -14.14
CA GLY A 69 -22.35 11.87 -13.09
C GLY A 69 -23.04 10.53 -13.38
N ARG A 70 -22.67 9.80 -14.43
CA ARG A 70 -23.30 8.53 -14.79
C ARG A 70 -22.59 7.37 -14.06
N LYS A 71 -23.30 6.71 -13.14
CA LYS A 71 -22.89 5.41 -12.61
C LYS A 71 -23.27 4.30 -13.59
N MET A 72 -22.41 3.29 -13.73
CA MET A 72 -22.66 2.13 -14.59
C MET A 72 -23.85 1.31 -14.09
N GLY A 73 -24.66 0.84 -15.03
CA GLY A 73 -25.74 -0.11 -14.76
C GLY A 73 -25.19 -1.53 -14.47
N PRO A 74 -25.98 -2.38 -13.78
CA PRO A 74 -25.63 -3.77 -13.53
C PRO A 74 -25.41 -4.52 -14.86
N GLY A 75 -24.30 -5.31 -14.94
CA GLY A 75 -24.01 -6.16 -16.10
C GLY A 75 -23.17 -5.54 -17.23
N GLN A 76 -22.76 -4.28 -17.11
CA GLN A 76 -21.81 -3.68 -18.06
C GLN A 76 -20.36 -3.94 -17.60
N THR A 77 -19.49 -4.34 -18.54
CA THR A 77 -18.05 -4.40 -18.28
C THR A 77 -17.52 -2.98 -18.21
N PRO A 78 -16.92 -2.55 -17.08
CA PRO A 78 -16.41 -1.19 -16.96
C PRO A 78 -15.22 -0.97 -17.90
N PRO A 79 -15.08 0.24 -18.48
CA PRO A 79 -13.91 0.58 -19.27
C PRO A 79 -12.63 0.51 -18.40
N SER A 80 -11.56 -0.01 -18.99
CA SER A 80 -10.25 -0.05 -18.37
C SER A 80 -9.51 1.24 -18.61
N ALA A 81 -8.85 1.75 -17.58
CA ALA A 81 -7.81 2.76 -17.66
C ALA A 81 -6.52 2.23 -16.98
N PHE A 82 -5.41 2.91 -17.21
CA PHE A 82 -4.11 2.54 -16.68
C PHE A 82 -3.47 3.75 -15.98
N VAL A 83 -2.80 3.50 -14.86
CA VAL A 83 -2.10 4.55 -14.12
C VAL A 83 -0.92 5.06 -14.92
N ALA A 84 -0.89 6.38 -15.17
CA ALA A 84 0.10 7.09 -16.00
C ALA A 84 1.16 7.86 -15.18
N VAL A 85 1.13 7.74 -13.86
CA VAL A 85 2.08 8.35 -12.91
C VAL A 85 2.79 7.29 -12.08
N SER A 86 3.92 7.61 -11.46
CA SER A 86 4.68 6.67 -10.61
C SER A 86 3.80 5.89 -9.64
N VAL A 87 2.91 6.61 -8.97
CA VAL A 87 1.90 6.09 -8.03
C VAL A 87 0.70 7.02 -8.03
N ALA A 88 -0.48 6.51 -8.29
CA ALA A 88 -1.73 7.24 -8.12
C ALA A 88 -2.32 6.95 -6.73
N THR A 89 -2.58 7.98 -5.95
CA THR A 89 -3.33 7.86 -4.70
C THR A 89 -4.81 7.74 -5.02
N VAL A 90 -5.46 6.72 -4.46
CA VAL A 90 -6.90 6.48 -4.58
C VAL A 90 -7.58 7.17 -3.41
N TRP A 91 -8.28 8.24 -3.69
CA TRP A 91 -8.93 9.11 -2.70
C TRP A 91 -10.31 8.60 -2.31
N THR A 92 -10.76 8.95 -1.11
CA THR A 92 -12.10 8.56 -0.63
C THR A 92 -13.21 9.25 -1.43
N THR A 93 -13.02 10.55 -1.72
CA THR A 93 -13.91 11.35 -2.58
C THR A 93 -13.08 12.37 -3.37
N PRO A 94 -13.62 12.98 -4.42
CA PRO A 94 -12.96 14.09 -5.12
C PRO A 94 -12.69 15.32 -4.25
N GLN A 95 -13.40 15.46 -3.12
CA GLN A 95 -13.27 16.55 -2.17
C GLN A 95 -12.34 16.25 -1.00
N SER A 96 -11.87 15.03 -0.87
CA SER A 96 -10.97 14.61 0.22
C SER A 96 -9.61 15.30 0.21
N PRO A 97 -8.98 15.59 -0.94
CA PRO A 97 -7.67 16.24 -0.94
C PRO A 97 -7.69 17.66 -0.40
N ARG A 98 -6.67 17.96 0.40
CA ARG A 98 -6.41 19.28 0.99
C ARG A 98 -5.42 20.06 0.12
N PRO A 99 -5.23 21.39 0.32
CA PRO A 99 -4.22 22.15 -0.43
C PRO A 99 -2.80 21.60 -0.34
N VAL A 100 -2.40 21.00 0.80
CA VAL A 100 -1.10 20.36 1.01
C VAL A 100 -0.94 19.06 0.18
N ASP A 101 -2.04 18.44 -0.26
CA ASP A 101 -2.02 17.18 -0.99
C ASP A 101 -1.82 17.38 -2.52
N ARG A 102 -1.68 18.65 -2.97
CA ARG A 102 -1.50 18.98 -4.40
C ARG A 102 -0.39 18.16 -5.10
N PRO A 103 0.80 17.90 -4.50
CA PRO A 103 1.84 17.11 -5.15
C PRO A 103 1.40 15.68 -5.48
N ALA A 104 0.44 15.11 -4.73
CA ALA A 104 -0.12 13.78 -4.98
C ALA A 104 -1.21 13.77 -6.07
N LEU A 105 -1.64 14.92 -6.58
CA LEU A 105 -2.73 15.05 -7.57
C LEU A 105 -2.24 15.37 -8.98
N THR A 106 -0.98 15.71 -9.16
CA THR A 106 -0.42 16.18 -10.43
C THR A 106 0.05 15.00 -11.31
N ASN A 107 0.34 15.31 -12.59
CA ASN A 107 1.10 14.45 -13.48
C ASN A 107 2.26 15.31 -14.06
N PRO A 108 3.52 15.01 -13.73
CA PRO A 108 3.98 13.94 -12.85
C PRO A 108 3.57 14.16 -11.39
N VAL A 109 3.45 13.06 -10.65
CA VAL A 109 3.21 13.07 -9.20
C VAL A 109 4.53 13.23 -8.45
N ASP A 110 4.49 13.90 -7.27
CA ASP A 110 5.62 13.99 -6.35
C ASP A 110 5.23 13.50 -4.93
N ILE A 111 5.32 12.18 -4.73
CA ILE A 111 4.98 11.57 -3.43
C ILE A 111 5.98 11.96 -2.33
N ARG A 112 7.28 12.09 -2.67
CA ARG A 112 8.30 12.50 -1.68
C ARG A 112 8.10 13.93 -1.24
N GLY A 113 7.85 14.84 -2.18
CA GLY A 113 7.49 16.22 -1.86
C GLY A 113 6.22 16.28 -1.02
N TRP A 114 5.17 15.52 -1.39
CA TRP A 114 3.94 15.45 -0.60
C TRP A 114 4.19 15.01 0.85
N LEU A 115 4.96 13.95 1.06
CA LEU A 115 5.30 13.48 2.41
C LEU A 115 6.11 14.51 3.19
N SER A 116 7.07 15.19 2.55
CA SER A 116 7.92 16.19 3.20
C SER A 116 7.20 17.51 3.52
N ASP A 117 6.17 17.86 2.74
CA ASP A 117 5.39 19.10 2.91
C ASP A 117 4.35 18.99 4.02
N MET A 118 3.95 17.74 4.38
CA MET A 118 2.98 17.51 5.44
C MET A 118 3.60 17.62 6.84
N THR A 119 2.97 18.40 7.71
CA THR A 119 3.23 18.34 9.14
C THR A 119 2.77 16.98 9.72
N PRO A 120 3.27 16.54 10.90
CA PRO A 120 2.79 15.33 11.55
C PRO A 120 1.28 15.28 11.77
N ALA A 121 0.66 16.41 12.12
CA ALA A 121 -0.80 16.52 12.26
C ALA A 121 -1.52 16.32 10.92
N GLN A 122 -0.97 16.81 9.82
CA GLN A 122 -1.53 16.61 8.48
C GLN A 122 -1.36 15.16 7.99
N GLN A 123 -0.27 14.50 8.34
CA GLN A 123 -0.08 13.06 8.07
C GLN A 123 -1.09 12.23 8.88
N GLN A 124 -1.27 12.54 10.18
CA GLN A 124 -2.27 11.89 11.02
C GLN A 124 -3.70 12.07 10.48
N ALA A 125 -4.02 13.24 9.94
CA ALA A 125 -5.33 13.53 9.37
C ALA A 125 -5.66 12.69 8.13
N LEU A 126 -4.69 12.16 7.38
CA LEU A 126 -4.97 11.19 6.32
C LEU A 126 -5.73 9.98 6.87
N THR A 127 -5.36 9.52 8.05
CA THR A 127 -5.99 8.38 8.76
C THR A 127 -7.29 8.81 9.45
N SER A 128 -7.24 9.84 10.32
CA SER A 128 -8.37 10.20 11.19
C SER A 128 -9.57 10.71 10.40
N ASP A 129 -9.35 11.38 9.28
CA ASP A 129 -10.39 11.94 8.43
C ASP A 129 -10.69 11.03 7.21
N ASN A 130 -10.02 9.86 7.13
CA ASN A 130 -10.16 8.87 6.06
C ASN A 130 -10.08 9.50 4.65
N LEU A 131 -9.03 10.30 4.41
CA LEU A 131 -8.94 11.11 3.19
C LEU A 131 -8.61 10.30 1.95
N ASN A 132 -7.81 9.25 2.08
CA ASN A 132 -7.42 8.37 0.99
C ASN A 132 -7.54 6.89 1.40
N GLN A 133 -7.65 6.00 0.42
CA GLN A 133 -8.00 4.61 0.60
C GLN A 133 -6.82 3.68 0.33
N THR A 134 -6.15 3.86 -0.80
CA THR A 134 -5.03 3.03 -1.25
C THR A 134 -4.21 3.75 -2.32
N GLN A 135 -3.27 3.02 -2.94
CA GLN A 135 -2.48 3.48 -4.09
C GLN A 135 -2.52 2.44 -5.20
N ALA A 136 -2.44 2.90 -6.46
CA ALA A 136 -2.23 2.09 -7.65
C ALA A 136 -0.90 2.50 -8.32
N LEU A 137 -0.11 1.51 -8.76
CA LEU A 137 1.24 1.71 -9.27
C LEU A 137 1.23 2.03 -10.77
N PHE A 138 2.30 2.62 -11.29
CA PHE A 138 2.47 2.90 -12.72
C PHE A 138 2.14 1.67 -13.58
N GLY A 139 1.25 1.87 -14.56
CA GLY A 139 0.80 0.82 -15.44
C GLY A 139 -0.22 -0.16 -14.85
N ASP A 140 -0.65 0.00 -13.60
CA ASP A 140 -1.75 -0.79 -13.05
C ASP A 140 -3.05 -0.48 -13.80
N ARG A 141 -3.83 -1.56 -14.05
CA ARG A 141 -5.19 -1.42 -14.57
C ARG A 141 -6.13 -0.97 -13.46
N VAL A 142 -7.01 -0.05 -13.78
CA VAL A 142 -8.18 0.29 -12.99
C VAL A 142 -9.44 0.18 -13.85
N PHE A 143 -10.58 -0.14 -13.25
CA PHE A 143 -11.86 -0.07 -13.92
C PHE A 143 -12.55 1.24 -13.55
N VAL A 144 -12.92 2.03 -14.55
CA VAL A 144 -13.68 3.28 -14.34
C VAL A 144 -15.14 2.94 -14.18
N VAL A 145 -15.69 3.22 -13.00
CA VAL A 145 -17.07 2.88 -12.63
C VAL A 145 -17.98 4.10 -12.47
N GLY A 146 -17.39 5.30 -12.45
CA GLY A 146 -18.10 6.57 -12.39
C GLY A 146 -17.16 7.74 -12.71
N GLU A 147 -17.72 8.94 -12.84
CA GLU A 147 -16.97 10.18 -13.14
C GLU A 147 -17.60 11.36 -12.39
N GLN A 148 -16.74 12.30 -11.94
CA GLN A 148 -17.19 13.58 -11.38
C GLN A 148 -16.15 14.67 -11.70
N GLY A 149 -16.47 15.56 -12.63
CA GLY A 149 -15.55 16.61 -13.10
C GLY A 149 -14.24 16.02 -13.61
N ASP A 150 -13.12 16.42 -13.03
CA ASP A 150 -11.78 15.97 -13.37
C ASP A 150 -11.37 14.67 -12.65
N TRP A 151 -12.32 13.90 -12.11
CA TRP A 151 -12.09 12.69 -11.35
C TRP A 151 -12.81 11.49 -11.94
N ASP A 152 -12.15 10.34 -11.89
CA ASP A 152 -12.75 9.03 -12.16
C ASP A 152 -12.96 8.26 -10.86
N GLU A 153 -14.17 7.74 -10.66
CA GLU A 153 -14.44 6.70 -9.67
C GLU A 153 -13.92 5.38 -10.23
N VAL A 154 -13.01 4.75 -9.50
CA VAL A 154 -12.32 3.57 -9.98
C VAL A 154 -12.42 2.40 -9.02
N VAL A 155 -12.18 1.18 -9.55
CA VAL A 155 -11.88 -0.02 -8.77
C VAL A 155 -10.52 -0.52 -9.20
N VAL A 156 -9.66 -0.88 -8.23
CA VAL A 156 -8.32 -1.43 -8.47
C VAL A 156 -8.36 -2.96 -8.35
N PRO A 157 -8.44 -3.73 -9.46
CA PRO A 157 -8.75 -5.16 -9.42
C PRO A 157 -7.64 -6.01 -8.76
N GLY A 158 -6.41 -5.54 -8.75
CA GLY A 158 -5.27 -6.20 -8.10
C GLY A 158 -5.25 -6.10 -6.56
N GLN A 159 -6.29 -5.52 -5.94
CA GLN A 159 -6.39 -5.29 -4.51
C GLN A 159 -7.73 -5.79 -3.97
N PRO A 160 -7.84 -7.07 -3.58
CA PRO A 160 -9.07 -7.63 -3.04
C PRO A 160 -9.51 -6.91 -1.76
N THR A 161 -10.83 -6.74 -1.63
CA THR A 161 -11.46 -6.08 -0.47
C THR A 161 -12.92 -6.53 -0.36
N PRO A 162 -13.53 -6.56 0.84
CA PRO A 162 -14.97 -6.78 0.98
C PRO A 162 -15.82 -5.59 0.51
N LYS A 163 -15.22 -4.41 0.28
CA LYS A 163 -15.94 -3.18 -0.15
C LYS A 163 -16.53 -3.28 -1.55
N ASP A 164 -15.84 -3.97 -2.48
CA ASP A 164 -16.29 -4.21 -3.86
C ASP A 164 -15.64 -5.48 -4.41
N SER A 165 -16.43 -6.43 -4.89
CA SER A 165 -15.94 -7.71 -5.41
C SER A 165 -15.06 -7.60 -6.66
N ARG A 166 -15.07 -6.45 -7.33
CA ARG A 166 -14.24 -6.16 -8.52
C ARG A 166 -12.83 -5.67 -8.17
N GLY A 167 -12.61 -5.22 -6.93
CA GLY A 167 -11.34 -4.67 -6.44
C GLY A 167 -11.54 -3.46 -5.52
N TYR A 168 -10.48 -2.76 -5.18
CA TYR A 168 -10.51 -1.69 -4.19
C TYR A 168 -11.07 -0.39 -4.77
N PRO A 169 -12.18 0.18 -4.23
CA PRO A 169 -12.84 1.34 -4.79
C PRO A 169 -12.25 2.67 -4.29
N GLY A 170 -12.42 3.73 -5.07
CA GLY A 170 -12.16 5.12 -4.71
C GLY A 170 -12.00 6.02 -5.93
N TRP A 171 -11.33 7.17 -5.77
CA TRP A 171 -11.26 8.22 -6.78
C TRP A 171 -9.82 8.57 -7.16
N ILE A 172 -9.55 8.70 -8.46
CA ILE A 172 -8.26 9.14 -9.01
C ILE A 172 -8.50 10.35 -9.94
N PRO A 173 -7.60 11.37 -9.91
CA PRO A 173 -7.64 12.44 -10.92
C PRO A 173 -7.49 11.88 -12.33
N LYS A 174 -8.34 12.29 -13.28
CA LYS A 174 -8.26 11.87 -14.70
C LYS A 174 -6.89 12.12 -15.31
N ALA A 175 -6.21 13.20 -14.91
CA ALA A 175 -4.86 13.52 -15.37
C ALA A 175 -3.79 12.45 -15.02
N GLN A 176 -4.09 11.53 -14.11
CA GLN A 176 -3.20 10.43 -13.70
C GLN A 176 -3.54 9.10 -14.38
N LEU A 177 -4.53 9.08 -15.25
CA LEU A 177 -5.01 7.89 -15.96
C LEU A 177 -4.89 8.06 -17.47
N THR A 178 -4.76 6.93 -18.17
CA THR A 178 -4.81 6.85 -19.63
C THR A 178 -5.63 5.63 -20.07
N THR A 179 -6.18 5.67 -21.28
CA THR A 179 -7.02 4.60 -21.83
C THR A 179 -6.38 3.96 -23.08
N GLU A 180 -5.08 3.70 -23.06
CA GLU A 180 -4.35 3.15 -24.21
C GLU A 180 -4.66 1.65 -24.44
N PRO A 181 -5.51 1.27 -25.44
CA PRO A 181 -5.92 -0.11 -25.66
C PRO A 181 -4.75 -1.04 -26.05
N ALA A 182 -3.76 -0.52 -26.79
CA ALA A 182 -2.61 -1.31 -27.21
C ALA A 182 -1.77 -1.74 -25.99
N TYR A 183 -1.60 -0.84 -25.02
CA TYR A 183 -0.96 -1.19 -23.75
C TYR A 183 -1.76 -2.24 -22.99
N GLY A 184 -3.09 -2.11 -22.96
CA GLY A 184 -4.00 -3.07 -22.32
C GLY A 184 -3.84 -4.47 -22.89
N ALA A 185 -3.79 -4.62 -24.21
CA ALA A 185 -3.57 -5.90 -24.88
C ALA A 185 -2.20 -6.53 -24.53
N LEU A 186 -1.13 -5.71 -24.51
CA LEU A 186 0.18 -6.18 -24.07
C LEU A 186 0.17 -6.63 -22.60
N LYS A 187 -0.49 -5.87 -21.71
CA LYS A 187 -0.57 -6.20 -20.28
C LYS A 187 -1.26 -7.54 -20.00
N GLU A 188 -2.13 -7.97 -20.88
CA GLU A 188 -2.85 -9.26 -20.75
C GLU A 188 -2.04 -10.46 -21.25
N HIS A 189 -1.20 -10.28 -22.27
CA HIS A 189 -0.65 -11.40 -23.02
C HIS A 189 0.87 -11.45 -23.09
N ALA A 190 1.56 -10.33 -22.88
CA ALA A 190 3.01 -10.30 -22.96
C ALA A 190 3.67 -10.77 -21.64
N PRO A 191 4.91 -11.31 -21.73
CA PRO A 191 5.78 -11.42 -20.57
C PRO A 191 5.88 -10.08 -19.84
N PHE A 192 6.16 -10.10 -18.55
CA PHE A 192 6.27 -8.86 -17.79
C PHE A 192 7.58 -8.77 -17.01
N ALA A 193 8.10 -7.54 -16.90
CA ALA A 193 9.15 -7.18 -15.98
C ALA A 193 8.53 -6.74 -14.66
N LEU A 194 8.94 -7.37 -13.56
CA LEU A 194 8.55 -7.06 -12.19
C LEU A 194 9.71 -6.34 -11.49
N ALA A 195 9.47 -5.13 -10.98
CA ALA A 195 10.40 -4.43 -10.10
C ALA A 195 10.41 -5.11 -8.72
N ASP A 196 11.40 -5.95 -8.47
CA ASP A 196 11.46 -6.83 -7.29
C ASP A 196 12.80 -6.80 -6.54
N ARG A 197 13.75 -5.93 -6.94
CA ARG A 197 15.13 -5.92 -6.41
C ARG A 197 15.54 -4.60 -5.77
N GLY A 198 14.58 -3.90 -5.19
CA GLY A 198 14.83 -2.64 -4.51
C GLY A 198 13.53 -1.94 -4.10
N ILE A 199 13.68 -0.79 -3.46
CA ILE A 199 12.56 0.04 -3.02
C ILE A 199 11.88 0.68 -4.23
N THR A 200 12.69 1.22 -5.15
CA THR A 200 12.28 1.83 -6.42
C THR A 200 13.28 1.50 -7.51
N THR A 201 12.92 1.73 -8.76
CA THR A 201 13.82 1.70 -9.92
C THR A 201 13.44 2.80 -10.92
N TRP A 202 14.30 3.02 -11.92
CA TRP A 202 14.07 4.05 -12.95
C TRP A 202 13.70 3.44 -14.29
N LEU A 203 12.75 4.05 -14.96
CA LEU A 203 12.58 3.95 -16.40
C LEU A 203 13.57 4.90 -17.09
N TYR A 204 14.18 4.42 -18.17
CA TYR A 204 15.14 5.17 -18.97
C TYR A 204 14.63 5.34 -20.40
N ARG A 205 15.01 6.46 -21.04
CA ARG A 205 14.61 6.73 -22.44
C ARG A 205 15.39 5.89 -23.44
N GLU A 206 16.53 5.34 -23.04
CA GLU A 206 17.42 4.58 -23.93
C GLU A 206 18.09 3.39 -23.20
N SER A 207 18.61 2.42 -23.98
CA SER A 207 19.18 1.16 -23.47
C SER A 207 20.51 1.29 -22.75
N GLY A 208 21.19 2.44 -22.87
CA GLY A 208 22.44 2.75 -22.15
C GLY A 208 22.21 3.10 -20.69
N LEU A 209 20.94 3.32 -20.27
CA LEU A 209 20.53 3.59 -18.90
C LEU A 209 21.14 4.88 -18.32
N SER A 210 21.35 5.90 -19.14
CA SER A 210 21.91 7.19 -18.70
C SER A 210 20.87 8.30 -18.61
N ASP A 211 19.78 8.22 -19.40
CA ASP A 211 18.72 9.22 -19.44
C ASP A 211 17.46 8.73 -18.71
N GLN A 212 17.35 9.11 -17.42
CA GLN A 212 16.22 8.78 -16.57
C GLN A 212 14.92 9.46 -17.03
N ASP A 213 13.80 8.74 -17.01
CA ASP A 213 12.48 9.25 -17.38
C ASP A 213 11.53 9.33 -16.18
N LEU A 214 11.27 8.20 -15.54
CA LEU A 214 10.33 8.09 -14.44
C LEU A 214 10.84 7.12 -13.37
N GLU A 215 10.81 7.53 -12.11
CA GLU A 215 11.02 6.62 -10.99
C GLU A 215 9.74 5.84 -10.71
N ILE A 216 9.85 4.51 -10.66
CA ILE A 216 8.72 3.61 -10.38
C ILE A 216 8.98 2.79 -9.11
N SER A 217 7.92 2.37 -8.46
CA SER A 217 7.95 1.61 -7.22
C SER A 217 8.31 0.15 -7.45
N THR A 218 8.85 -0.47 -6.40
CA THR A 218 8.75 -1.92 -6.24
C THR A 218 7.35 -2.41 -6.57
N ASN A 219 7.23 -3.68 -7.00
CA ASN A 219 5.98 -4.34 -7.41
C ASN A 219 5.33 -3.79 -8.70
N THR A 220 5.92 -2.79 -9.37
CA THR A 220 5.48 -2.34 -10.69
C THR A 220 5.72 -3.46 -11.70
N ARG A 221 4.70 -3.76 -12.53
CA ARG A 221 4.70 -4.81 -13.56
C ARG A 221 4.43 -4.20 -14.92
N LEU A 222 5.40 -4.26 -15.82
CA LEU A 222 5.29 -3.70 -17.16
C LEU A 222 5.49 -4.77 -18.24
N PRO A 223 4.70 -4.75 -19.34
CA PRO A 223 4.87 -5.70 -20.46
C PRO A 223 6.25 -5.58 -21.09
N VAL A 224 6.93 -6.70 -21.31
CA VAL A 224 8.24 -6.77 -21.94
C VAL A 224 8.09 -6.74 -23.46
N LEU A 225 8.88 -5.88 -24.11
CA LEU A 225 8.98 -5.78 -25.58
C LEU A 225 10.24 -6.46 -26.10
N SER A 226 11.37 -6.25 -25.43
CA SER A 226 12.65 -6.87 -25.77
C SER A 226 13.58 -6.87 -24.57
N ARG A 227 14.69 -7.59 -24.63
CA ARG A 227 15.71 -7.61 -23.58
C ARG A 227 17.11 -7.80 -24.15
N THR A 228 18.08 -7.22 -23.43
CA THR A 228 19.51 -7.47 -23.57
C THR A 228 20.05 -8.00 -22.24
N ASP A 229 21.34 -8.31 -22.14
CA ASP A 229 21.96 -8.71 -20.89
C ASP A 229 21.93 -7.59 -19.82
N LYS A 230 21.83 -6.32 -20.21
CA LYS A 230 21.92 -5.16 -19.32
C LYS A 230 20.59 -4.45 -19.08
N ALA A 231 19.67 -4.53 -20.04
CA ALA A 231 18.44 -3.74 -20.03
C ALA A 231 17.25 -4.51 -20.57
N VAL A 232 16.06 -4.22 -20.01
CA VAL A 232 14.77 -4.76 -20.43
C VAL A 232 13.93 -3.62 -21.00
N GLN A 233 13.52 -3.74 -22.27
CA GLN A 233 12.59 -2.80 -22.87
C GLN A 233 11.16 -3.19 -22.51
N VAL A 234 10.39 -2.22 -22.04
CA VAL A 234 9.01 -2.39 -21.60
C VAL A 234 8.07 -1.42 -22.29
N ALA A 235 6.82 -1.85 -22.48
CA ALA A 235 5.74 -0.95 -22.83
C ALA A 235 5.32 -0.14 -21.62
N THR A 236 4.94 1.12 -21.86
CA THR A 236 4.34 1.99 -20.83
C THR A 236 2.98 2.49 -21.30
N PRO A 237 2.09 2.88 -20.39
CA PRO A 237 0.73 3.25 -20.76
C PRO A 237 0.63 4.52 -21.60
N ASP A 238 1.57 5.48 -21.45
CA ASP A 238 1.47 6.80 -22.10
C ASP A 238 2.82 7.40 -22.56
N ARG A 239 3.96 6.72 -22.28
CA ARG A 239 5.31 7.28 -22.51
C ARG A 239 6.07 6.59 -23.65
N GLY A 240 5.40 5.71 -24.41
CA GLY A 240 6.05 4.85 -25.39
C GLY A 240 7.00 3.83 -24.73
N PRO A 241 7.79 3.08 -25.51
CA PRO A 241 8.76 2.13 -24.97
C PRO A 241 9.81 2.81 -24.08
N LYS A 242 10.13 2.16 -22.94
CA LYS A 242 11.17 2.58 -22.01
C LYS A 242 12.06 1.40 -21.65
N TRP A 243 13.15 1.69 -20.97
CA TRP A 243 14.13 0.69 -20.56
C TRP A 243 14.24 0.62 -19.03
N LEU A 244 14.44 -0.59 -18.53
CA LEU A 244 14.75 -0.89 -17.14
C LEU A 244 16.13 -1.52 -17.04
N ASP A 245 16.86 -1.25 -15.95
CA ASP A 245 18.09 -1.98 -15.64
C ASP A 245 17.73 -3.44 -15.30
N ALA A 246 18.30 -4.40 -16.05
CA ALA A 246 18.04 -5.83 -15.83
C ALA A 246 18.42 -6.31 -14.41
N ARG A 247 19.24 -5.55 -13.68
CA ARG A 247 19.61 -5.85 -12.29
C ARG A 247 18.51 -5.50 -11.28
N THR A 248 17.52 -4.67 -11.65
CA THR A 248 16.48 -4.16 -10.76
C THR A 248 15.14 -4.83 -10.97
N VAL A 249 15.03 -5.73 -11.94
CA VAL A 249 13.77 -6.42 -12.29
C VAL A 249 13.99 -7.91 -12.53
N ALA A 250 12.95 -8.70 -12.31
CA ALA A 250 12.83 -10.06 -12.85
C ALA A 250 11.84 -10.06 -14.02
N VAL A 251 12.03 -10.97 -14.97
CA VAL A 251 11.12 -11.15 -16.12
C VAL A 251 10.47 -12.52 -16.03
N TYR A 252 9.15 -12.54 -16.13
CA TYR A 252 8.31 -13.74 -16.09
C TYR A 252 7.39 -13.79 -17.29
N GLU A 253 7.14 -15.00 -17.81
CA GLU A 253 6.17 -15.20 -18.91
C GLU A 253 4.74 -15.03 -18.42
N LYS A 254 4.44 -15.46 -17.20
CA LYS A 254 3.13 -15.39 -16.57
C LYS A 254 3.25 -15.26 -15.04
N PRO A 255 2.22 -14.77 -14.34
CA PRO A 255 2.27 -14.60 -12.88
C PRO A 255 2.57 -15.88 -12.08
N THR A 256 2.16 -17.05 -12.60
CA THR A 256 2.43 -18.36 -11.97
C THR A 256 3.89 -18.79 -12.05
N ASP A 257 4.73 -18.12 -12.82
CA ASP A 257 6.16 -18.42 -12.92
C ASP A 257 6.99 -17.71 -11.83
N ILE A 258 6.38 -16.78 -11.08
CA ILE A 258 7.03 -16.18 -9.91
C ILE A 258 7.31 -17.29 -8.89
N PRO A 259 8.57 -17.49 -8.44
CA PRO A 259 8.90 -18.54 -7.49
C PRO A 259 8.10 -18.42 -6.19
N HIS A 260 7.65 -19.56 -5.65
CA HIS A 260 6.98 -19.56 -4.34
C HIS A 260 8.00 -19.22 -3.24
N PRO A 261 7.74 -18.20 -2.41
CA PRO A 261 8.70 -17.78 -1.40
C PRO A 261 8.70 -18.71 -0.20
N THR A 262 9.83 -18.75 0.51
CA THR A 262 9.87 -19.16 1.91
C THR A 262 9.55 -17.98 2.83
N GLY A 263 9.27 -18.24 4.11
CA GLY A 263 9.12 -17.16 5.08
C GLY A 263 10.38 -16.30 5.22
N ALA A 264 11.56 -16.91 5.08
CA ALA A 264 12.83 -16.18 5.07
C ALA A 264 12.98 -15.27 3.84
N ASP A 265 12.44 -15.65 2.68
CA ASP A 265 12.45 -14.79 1.49
C ASP A 265 11.57 -13.56 1.69
N LEU A 266 10.36 -13.71 2.26
CA LEU A 266 9.47 -12.61 2.59
C LEU A 266 10.14 -11.63 3.58
N VAL A 267 10.73 -12.15 4.66
CA VAL A 267 11.39 -11.34 5.69
C VAL A 267 12.61 -10.61 5.12
N ARG A 268 13.43 -11.30 4.32
CA ARG A 268 14.59 -10.68 3.67
C ARG A 268 14.17 -9.54 2.75
N TYR A 269 13.10 -9.72 1.99
CA TYR A 269 12.57 -8.68 1.12
C TYR A 269 11.94 -7.53 1.93
N ALA A 270 11.16 -7.84 2.96
CA ALA A 270 10.57 -6.86 3.86
C ALA A 270 11.63 -5.95 4.53
N ALA A 271 12.77 -6.52 4.91
CA ALA A 271 13.87 -5.79 5.55
C ALA A 271 14.50 -4.70 4.66
N VAL A 272 14.38 -4.81 3.33
CA VAL A 272 14.86 -3.77 2.39
C VAL A 272 14.15 -2.44 2.61
N PHE A 273 12.92 -2.46 3.13
CA PHE A 273 12.07 -1.28 3.30
C PHE A 273 12.18 -0.60 4.68
N VAL A 274 13.05 -1.10 5.55
CA VAL A 274 13.33 -0.41 6.83
C VAL A 274 13.76 1.03 6.54
N ASN A 275 13.18 1.99 7.27
CA ASN A 275 13.28 3.44 7.10
C ASN A 275 12.46 4.05 5.95
N VAL A 276 11.68 3.28 5.19
CA VAL A 276 10.67 3.86 4.29
C VAL A 276 9.58 4.54 5.12
N PRO A 277 9.14 5.77 4.78
CA PRO A 277 8.13 6.48 5.54
C PRO A 277 6.80 5.72 5.65
N TYR A 278 6.08 5.95 6.74
CA TYR A 278 4.67 5.58 6.79
C TYR A 278 3.83 6.55 5.96
N LEU A 279 2.86 6.02 5.25
CA LEU A 279 1.85 6.78 4.52
C LEU A 279 0.53 6.02 4.62
N TRP A 280 -0.51 6.62 5.19
CA TRP A 280 -1.85 6.05 5.20
C TRP A 280 -2.34 5.79 3.76
N GLY A 281 -2.91 4.62 3.50
CA GLY A 281 -3.25 4.17 2.15
C GLY A 281 -2.04 3.75 1.30
N GLY A 282 -0.81 3.93 1.79
CA GLY A 282 0.42 3.65 1.04
C GLY A 282 0.66 2.16 0.80
N ARG A 283 1.12 1.83 -0.42
CA ARG A 283 1.59 0.48 -0.80
C ARG A 283 2.73 0.50 -1.81
N ALA A 284 3.46 1.59 -1.86
CA ALA A 284 4.56 1.84 -2.78
C ALA A 284 5.88 2.04 -2.03
N GLY A 285 7.02 1.86 -2.71
CA GLY A 285 8.35 2.15 -2.16
C GLY A 285 8.57 3.59 -1.73
N PHE A 286 7.61 4.48 -1.97
CA PHE A 286 7.62 5.86 -1.50
C PHE A 286 7.02 6.02 -0.10
N GLY A 287 6.17 5.07 0.34
CA GLY A 287 5.53 5.04 1.65
C GLY A 287 4.53 3.89 1.75
N PHE A 288 4.41 3.30 2.94
CA PHE A 288 3.52 2.18 3.25
C PHE A 288 2.66 2.48 4.46
N ASP A 289 1.40 2.00 4.45
CA ASP A 289 0.71 1.66 5.70
C ASP A 289 0.95 0.20 6.08
N CYS A 290 0.38 -0.25 7.18
CA CYS A 290 0.64 -1.58 7.73
C CYS A 290 0.23 -2.71 6.78
N SER A 291 -1.00 -2.69 6.26
CA SER A 291 -1.54 -3.73 5.38
C SER A 291 -1.08 -3.55 3.93
N GLY A 292 -0.81 -2.32 3.50
CA GLY A 292 -0.16 -2.03 2.22
C GLY A 292 1.26 -2.57 2.16
N PHE A 293 2.01 -2.50 3.25
CA PHE A 293 3.32 -3.12 3.40
C PHE A 293 3.25 -4.64 3.27
N THR A 294 2.43 -5.31 4.09
CA THR A 294 2.31 -6.76 4.06
C THR A 294 1.80 -7.26 2.70
N SER A 295 0.74 -6.64 2.14
CA SER A 295 0.20 -7.02 0.84
C SER A 295 1.21 -6.81 -0.31
N ALA A 296 2.01 -5.74 -0.30
CA ALA A 296 3.01 -5.49 -1.32
C ALA A 296 4.14 -6.53 -1.28
N ILE A 297 4.64 -6.89 -0.08
CA ILE A 297 5.67 -7.92 0.09
C ILE A 297 5.20 -9.28 -0.44
N TYR A 298 3.99 -9.69 -0.10
CA TYR A 298 3.42 -10.95 -0.59
C TYR A 298 3.15 -10.92 -2.10
N GLN A 299 2.66 -9.79 -2.63
CA GLN A 299 2.31 -9.66 -4.05
C GLN A 299 3.52 -9.71 -4.98
N VAL A 300 4.68 -9.18 -4.59
CA VAL A 300 5.94 -9.33 -5.32
C VAL A 300 6.29 -10.80 -5.50
N HIS A 301 5.96 -11.64 -4.52
CA HIS A 301 6.17 -13.08 -4.54
C HIS A 301 4.99 -13.88 -5.10
N GLY A 302 4.06 -13.22 -5.79
CA GLY A 302 2.95 -13.87 -6.48
C GLY A 302 1.76 -14.27 -5.60
N ILE A 303 1.74 -13.87 -4.33
CA ILE A 303 0.65 -14.13 -3.39
C ILE A 303 -0.15 -12.83 -3.20
N THR A 304 -1.44 -12.87 -3.55
CA THR A 304 -2.32 -11.70 -3.42
C THR A 304 -3.07 -11.78 -2.09
N LEU A 305 -2.85 -10.79 -1.22
CA LEU A 305 -3.58 -10.61 0.02
C LEU A 305 -4.67 -9.55 -0.14
N PRO A 306 -5.73 -9.57 0.69
CA PRO A 306 -6.64 -8.43 0.83
C PRO A 306 -5.88 -7.16 1.20
N ARG A 307 -6.43 -5.99 0.80
CA ARG A 307 -5.75 -4.71 1.00
C ARG A 307 -5.74 -4.24 2.44
N ASP A 308 -6.85 -4.40 3.17
CA ASP A 308 -7.01 -3.90 4.53
C ASP A 308 -6.64 -4.95 5.57
N ALA A 309 -6.18 -4.53 6.75
CA ALA A 309 -5.67 -5.44 7.79
C ALA A 309 -6.76 -6.35 8.37
N ASP A 310 -7.96 -5.84 8.57
CA ASP A 310 -9.15 -6.58 9.00
C ASP A 310 -9.52 -7.65 7.98
N ALA A 311 -9.52 -7.30 6.69
CA ALA A 311 -9.76 -8.23 5.61
C ALA A 311 -8.67 -9.32 5.51
N GLN A 312 -7.38 -8.97 5.75
CA GLN A 312 -6.31 -9.96 5.86
C GLN A 312 -6.52 -10.91 7.04
N ALA A 313 -6.94 -10.40 8.21
CA ALA A 313 -7.22 -11.23 9.37
C ALA A 313 -8.40 -12.20 9.14
N ALA A 314 -9.41 -11.75 8.39
CA ALA A 314 -10.62 -12.52 8.05
C ALA A 314 -10.44 -13.49 6.88
N ASP A 315 -9.38 -13.34 6.07
CA ASP A 315 -9.18 -14.11 4.84
C ASP A 315 -8.97 -15.60 5.13
N SER A 316 -9.83 -16.41 4.54
CA SER A 316 -9.79 -17.89 4.68
C SER A 316 -8.56 -18.54 4.04
N GLN A 317 -7.85 -17.85 3.15
CA GLN A 317 -6.58 -18.32 2.61
C GLN A 317 -5.46 -18.31 3.66
N GLY A 318 -5.54 -17.44 4.66
CA GLY A 318 -4.63 -17.40 5.78
C GLY A 318 -5.04 -18.36 6.89
N ARG A 319 -4.32 -19.49 7.10
CA ARG A 319 -4.63 -20.35 8.24
C ARG A 319 -4.21 -19.72 9.57
N PRO A 320 -5.03 -19.88 10.64
CA PRO A 320 -4.65 -19.44 11.99
C PRO A 320 -3.36 -20.09 12.48
N VAL A 321 -2.53 -19.34 13.20
CA VAL A 321 -1.27 -19.83 13.80
C VAL A 321 -1.27 -19.51 15.29
N ASP A 322 -0.97 -20.52 16.12
CA ASP A 322 -0.74 -20.32 17.54
C ASP A 322 0.53 -19.49 17.77
N LYS A 323 0.51 -18.61 18.78
CA LYS A 323 1.66 -17.75 19.11
C LYS A 323 2.94 -18.50 19.45
N SER A 324 2.84 -19.78 19.90
CA SER A 324 3.98 -20.64 20.15
C SER A 324 4.56 -21.31 18.89
N ALA A 325 3.84 -21.22 17.75
CA ALA A 325 4.19 -21.85 16.47
C ALA A 325 4.49 -20.82 15.36
N LEU A 326 4.75 -19.57 15.72
CA LEU A 326 5.08 -18.49 14.79
C LEU A 326 6.35 -18.81 13.99
N GLN A 327 6.30 -18.53 12.68
CA GLN A 327 7.43 -18.68 11.75
C GLN A 327 7.63 -17.40 10.95
N PRO A 328 8.85 -17.12 10.48
CA PRO A 328 9.11 -15.96 9.62
C PRO A 328 8.11 -15.88 8.45
N GLY A 329 7.59 -14.69 8.21
CA GLY A 329 6.55 -14.41 7.21
C GLY A 329 5.11 -14.48 7.73
N ASP A 330 4.82 -15.06 8.90
CA ASP A 330 3.48 -15.01 9.48
C ASP A 330 3.03 -13.57 9.70
N LEU A 331 1.76 -13.30 9.48
CA LEU A 331 1.16 -11.99 9.75
C LEU A 331 0.56 -11.97 11.16
N LEU A 332 0.93 -10.94 11.93
CA LEU A 332 0.51 -10.69 13.28
C LEU A 332 -0.53 -9.57 13.27
N PHE A 333 -1.69 -9.80 13.87
CA PHE A 333 -2.80 -8.84 13.90
C PHE A 333 -3.04 -8.30 15.29
N TYR A 334 -3.41 -7.00 15.36
CA TYR A 334 -3.61 -6.25 16.59
C TYR A 334 -4.96 -5.55 16.55
N SER A 335 -5.72 -5.58 17.67
CA SER A 335 -7.08 -5.04 17.74
C SER A 335 -7.28 -4.05 18.89
N HIS A 336 -8.18 -3.09 18.68
CA HIS A 336 -8.68 -2.22 19.75
C HIS A 336 -9.76 -2.93 20.56
N GLY A 337 -9.40 -3.87 21.39
CA GLY A 337 -10.37 -4.61 22.19
C GLY A 337 -9.75 -5.79 22.90
N SER A 338 -10.59 -6.66 23.44
CA SER A 338 -10.07 -7.85 24.10
C SER A 338 -9.45 -8.81 23.07
N LYS A 339 -8.44 -9.54 23.52
CA LYS A 339 -7.77 -10.64 22.79
C LYS A 339 -8.73 -11.74 22.32
N ASP A 340 -9.92 -11.79 22.88
CA ASP A 340 -10.95 -12.82 22.67
C ASP A 340 -12.08 -12.34 21.73
N SER A 341 -11.88 -11.20 21.04
CA SER A 341 -12.85 -10.75 20.05
C SER A 341 -12.68 -11.59 18.78
N ASP A 342 -13.63 -12.46 18.47
CA ASP A 342 -13.74 -13.15 17.19
C ASP A 342 -14.06 -12.18 16.03
N ASN A 343 -14.16 -10.86 16.32
CA ASN A 343 -14.49 -9.84 15.35
C ASN A 343 -13.24 -9.29 14.67
N PRO A 344 -12.93 -9.68 13.41
CA PRO A 344 -11.82 -9.13 12.66
C PRO A 344 -11.97 -7.63 12.37
N ASP A 345 -13.19 -7.07 12.36
CA ASP A 345 -13.42 -5.63 12.09
C ASP A 345 -12.79 -4.72 13.16
N ALA A 346 -12.42 -5.27 14.32
CA ALA A 346 -11.70 -4.55 15.36
C ALA A 346 -10.19 -4.41 15.10
N ILE A 347 -9.66 -5.07 14.05
CA ILE A 347 -8.23 -5.04 13.72
C ILE A 347 -7.84 -3.64 13.22
N TYR A 348 -6.86 -3.04 13.88
CA TYR A 348 -6.32 -1.73 13.49
C TYR A 348 -4.93 -1.80 12.88
N HIS A 349 -4.20 -2.91 13.07
CA HIS A 349 -2.81 -3.03 12.63
C HIS A 349 -2.43 -4.47 12.28
N VAL A 350 -1.49 -4.59 11.33
CA VAL A 350 -0.85 -5.85 10.93
C VAL A 350 0.66 -5.65 10.81
N ALA A 351 1.44 -6.65 11.25
CA ALA A 351 2.89 -6.72 11.11
C ALA A 351 3.31 -8.08 10.56
N MET A 352 4.54 -8.20 10.05
CA MET A 352 5.13 -9.46 9.60
C MET A 352 6.11 -9.98 10.66
N TYR A 353 5.91 -11.21 11.15
CA TYR A 353 6.87 -11.87 12.05
C TYR A 353 8.18 -12.15 11.31
N SER A 354 9.28 -11.66 11.84
CA SER A 354 10.62 -11.81 11.24
C SER A 354 11.45 -12.96 11.83
N GLY A 355 10.97 -13.57 12.92
CA GLY A 355 11.71 -14.57 13.69
C GLY A 355 12.30 -14.00 14.97
N ASN A 356 12.80 -14.86 15.86
CA ASN A 356 13.52 -14.50 17.08
C ASN A 356 12.77 -13.53 18.03
N GLY A 357 11.44 -13.53 18.00
CA GLY A 357 10.64 -12.60 18.81
C GLY A 357 10.57 -11.18 18.26
N GLU A 358 10.91 -10.97 16.98
CA GLU A 358 10.85 -9.70 16.28
C GLU A 358 9.81 -9.70 15.16
N MET A 359 9.37 -8.50 14.76
CA MET A 359 8.49 -8.24 13.62
C MET A 359 8.95 -7.05 12.81
N ILE A 360 8.56 -6.99 11.54
CA ILE A 360 8.75 -5.83 10.65
C ILE A 360 7.37 -5.19 10.44
N GLU A 361 7.27 -3.89 10.66
CA GLU A 361 6.00 -3.16 10.60
C GLU A 361 6.12 -1.75 10.04
N ALA A 362 5.09 -1.29 9.33
CA ALA A 362 4.78 0.11 9.10
C ALA A 362 3.68 0.50 10.10
N PHE A 363 4.05 1.11 11.24
CA PHE A 363 3.16 1.20 12.40
C PHE A 363 2.20 2.38 12.32
N ASP A 364 2.72 3.59 12.23
CA ASP A 364 1.94 4.83 12.18
C ASP A 364 2.71 5.99 11.51
N SER A 365 2.05 7.13 11.34
CA SER A 365 2.61 8.32 10.68
C SER A 365 3.79 8.98 11.43
N THR A 366 4.12 8.54 12.63
CA THR A 366 5.23 9.07 13.44
C THR A 366 6.51 8.27 13.28
N THR A 367 6.43 7.05 12.71
CA THR A 367 7.57 6.14 12.58
C THR A 367 7.66 5.53 11.19
N PRO A 368 8.88 5.44 10.62
CA PRO A 368 9.07 4.70 9.37
C PRO A 368 8.92 3.20 9.59
N VAL A 369 8.95 2.42 8.50
CA VAL A 369 9.05 0.96 8.56
C VAL A 369 10.23 0.57 9.44
N ARG A 370 10.00 -0.33 10.39
CA ARG A 370 10.98 -0.70 11.43
C ARG A 370 10.92 -2.17 11.79
N ILE A 371 12.00 -2.65 12.43
CA ILE A 371 12.04 -3.93 13.12
C ILE A 371 11.90 -3.65 14.62
N THR A 372 11.02 -4.38 15.30
CA THR A 372 10.74 -4.20 16.73
C THR A 372 10.34 -5.54 17.37
N ALA A 373 10.37 -5.61 18.70
CA ALA A 373 9.91 -6.79 19.42
C ALA A 373 8.42 -7.05 19.18
N VAL A 374 8.05 -8.33 19.07
CA VAL A 374 6.64 -8.73 18.93
C VAL A 374 5.86 -8.37 20.19
N ARG A 375 4.70 -7.79 20.03
CA ARG A 375 3.72 -7.58 21.11
C ARG A 375 2.74 -8.76 21.13
N LEU A 376 2.79 -9.61 22.16
CA LEU A 376 1.92 -10.80 22.28
C LEU A 376 0.98 -10.74 23.48
N ASP A 377 0.82 -9.58 24.11
CA ASP A 377 0.12 -9.42 25.38
C ASP A 377 -1.13 -8.53 25.29
N THR A 378 -1.00 -7.24 25.07
CA THR A 378 -2.10 -6.29 25.33
C THR A 378 -3.15 -6.24 24.23
N ASP A 379 -2.75 -6.09 23.00
CA ASP A 379 -3.59 -5.82 21.82
C ASP A 379 -3.44 -6.89 20.72
N TYR A 380 -2.67 -7.94 20.98
CA TYR A 380 -2.49 -9.06 20.05
C TYR A 380 -3.80 -9.81 19.84
N TRP A 381 -4.30 -9.84 18.62
CA TRP A 381 -5.52 -10.55 18.24
C TRP A 381 -5.23 -11.98 17.79
N GLY A 382 -4.19 -12.20 16.97
CA GLY A 382 -3.85 -13.51 16.44
C GLY A 382 -2.85 -13.41 15.29
N ALA A 383 -2.56 -14.57 14.67
CA ALA A 383 -1.69 -14.65 13.51
C ALA A 383 -2.30 -15.48 12.37
N ARG A 384 -1.85 -15.21 11.13
CA ARG A 384 -2.19 -15.96 9.93
C ARG A 384 -0.94 -16.32 9.14
N ARG A 385 -0.94 -17.55 8.56
CA ARG A 385 0.08 -18.03 7.63
C ARG A 385 -0.51 -18.26 6.25
N TYR A 386 0.10 -17.65 5.23
CA TYR A 386 -0.34 -17.73 3.84
C TYR A 386 0.57 -18.60 2.96
N LEU A 387 1.72 -19.03 3.47
CA LEU A 387 2.73 -19.74 2.68
C LEU A 387 2.39 -21.19 2.36
N ASP A 388 1.53 -21.81 3.14
CA ASP A 388 1.19 -23.24 3.00
C ASP A 388 0.03 -23.49 2.01
N GLN A 389 -0.45 -22.47 1.31
CA GLN A 389 -1.56 -22.59 0.38
C GLN A 389 -1.09 -23.15 -0.96
N PRO A 390 -1.76 -24.17 -1.54
CA PRO A 390 -1.52 -24.59 -2.92
C PRO A 390 -1.90 -23.45 -3.86
N ARG A 391 -1.16 -23.31 -4.95
CA ARG A 391 -1.46 -22.35 -6.03
C ARG A 391 -2.60 -22.84 -6.92
#